data_3b817490d33407b65a64d182f92eb53c
#
_entry.id   3b817490d33407b65a64d182f92eb53c
#
_cell.length_a   1.000
_cell.length_b   1.000
_cell.length_c   1.000
_cell.angle_alpha   90.00
_cell.angle_beta   90.00
_cell.angle_gamma   90.00
#
_symmetry.space_group_name_H-M   'P 1'
#
loop_
_entity.id
_entity.type
_entity.pdbx_description
1 polymer ?
#
loop_
_entity_poly.entity_id
_entity_poly.type
_entity_poly.pdbx_seq_one_letter_code
_entity_poly.pdbx_strand_id
1 'polypeptide(L)'
;MYRENPSIFCGKHSSVFVRQQGTVCKFVGGESWTILSPIEQSIKRKIEAVGTPLKNWDINIYRGILTGYNEAFIIDGATKERLITEDPKSAEIIRPILRGRDIKRYGYEYADLYLIATFPSLKIDIEQYPAVKQHLLSFGYDRLKQTGEAGARKKTGNKWFETQDSISYWDDFSKQKILWAETMRIHK
;
A
#
# COMPACT_ATOMS: atom_id res chain seq x y z
N MET A 1 21.51 -4.44 -1.96
CA MET A 1 22.48 -3.37 -1.61
C MET A 1 23.65 -4.05 -0.91
N TYR A 2 24.73 -4.36 -1.64
CA TYR A 2 25.95 -4.91 -1.04
C TYR A 2 26.64 -3.78 -0.28
N ARG A 3 26.86 -3.96 1.01
CA ARG A 3 27.81 -3.12 1.75
C ARG A 3 29.21 -3.53 1.33
N GLU A 4 29.80 -2.74 0.49
CA GLU A 4 31.21 -2.89 0.11
C GLU A 4 32.10 -2.56 1.31
N ASN A 5 33.00 -3.48 1.60
CA ASN A 5 34.08 -3.19 2.53
C ASN A 5 35.18 -2.41 1.76
N PRO A 6 35.42 -1.12 2.05
CA PRO A 6 36.30 -0.27 1.23
C PRO A 6 37.74 -0.76 1.12
N SER A 7 38.15 -1.70 1.96
CA SER A 7 39.50 -2.24 2.00
C SER A 7 39.85 -3.29 0.90
N ILE A 8 38.82 -3.71 0.10
CA ILE A 8 39.01 -4.79 -0.91
C ILE A 8 39.34 -4.22 -2.31
N PHE A 9 39.17 -2.91 -2.54
CA PHE A 9 39.36 -2.27 -3.83
C PHE A 9 40.70 -1.55 -3.93
N CYS A 10 41.81 -2.29 -3.88
CA CYS A 10 43.12 -1.72 -4.20
C CYS A 10 43.86 -2.57 -5.24
N GLY A 11 43.96 -2.07 -6.45
CA GLY A 11 44.88 -2.57 -7.46
C GLY A 11 44.55 -3.93 -8.11
N LYS A 12 45.49 -4.83 -8.17
CA LYS A 12 45.42 -6.13 -8.89
C LYS A 12 44.25 -7.07 -8.47
N HIS A 13 43.67 -6.89 -7.29
CA HIS A 13 42.58 -7.71 -6.77
C HIS A 13 41.22 -7.38 -7.41
N SER A 14 40.99 -6.14 -7.86
CA SER A 14 39.70 -5.74 -8.47
C SER A 14 39.44 -6.46 -9.79
N SER A 15 40.47 -6.70 -10.60
CA SER A 15 40.33 -7.41 -11.89
C SER A 15 39.96 -8.89 -11.73
N VAL A 16 40.49 -9.54 -10.68
CA VAL A 16 40.18 -10.94 -10.34
C VAL A 16 38.73 -11.02 -9.81
N PHE A 17 38.34 -10.13 -8.91
CA PHE A 17 36.97 -10.05 -8.39
C PHE A 17 35.95 -9.86 -9.51
N VAL A 18 36.16 -8.88 -10.40
CA VAL A 18 35.28 -8.64 -11.54
C VAL A 18 35.18 -9.86 -12.47
N ARG A 19 36.27 -10.59 -12.71
CA ARG A 19 36.23 -11.83 -13.50
C ARG A 19 35.43 -12.95 -12.83
N GLN A 20 35.53 -13.07 -11.52
CA GLN A 20 34.91 -14.17 -10.76
C GLN A 20 33.46 -13.88 -10.41
N GLN A 21 33.11 -12.62 -10.14
CA GLN A 21 31.77 -12.19 -9.64
C GLN A 21 31.01 -11.32 -10.65
N GLY A 22 31.70 -10.88 -11.70
CA GLY A 22 31.10 -10.04 -12.74
C GLY A 22 30.15 -10.82 -13.65
N THR A 23 29.06 -10.22 -14.05
CA THR A 23 28.14 -10.76 -15.06
C THR A 23 28.15 -9.85 -16.29
N VAL A 24 28.34 -10.44 -17.46
CA VAL A 24 28.27 -9.72 -18.72
C VAL A 24 26.82 -9.49 -19.09
N CYS A 25 26.40 -8.22 -19.10
CA CYS A 25 25.03 -7.83 -19.47
C CYS A 25 25.05 -7.10 -20.81
N LYS A 26 24.10 -7.45 -21.69
CA LYS A 26 23.82 -6.68 -22.91
C LYS A 26 22.67 -5.72 -22.61
N PHE A 27 22.95 -4.44 -22.72
CA PHE A 27 21.92 -3.40 -22.59
C PHE A 27 21.40 -3.03 -23.97
N VAL A 28 20.10 -3.16 -24.15
CA VAL A 28 19.41 -2.65 -25.34
C VAL A 28 18.84 -1.27 -24.99
N GLY A 29 19.17 -0.25 -25.75
CA GLY A 29 18.80 1.12 -25.47
C GLY A 29 17.27 1.31 -25.39
N GLY A 30 16.81 2.05 -24.39
CA GLY A 30 15.40 2.36 -24.18
C GLY A 30 14.58 1.37 -23.36
N GLU A 31 15.12 0.18 -23.06
CA GLU A 31 14.46 -0.80 -22.21
C GLU A 31 14.92 -0.72 -20.74
N SER A 32 14.12 -1.26 -19.84
CA SER A 32 14.47 -1.35 -18.42
C SER A 32 15.68 -2.29 -18.23
N TRP A 33 16.73 -1.78 -17.62
CA TRP A 33 17.96 -2.55 -17.40
C TRP A 33 17.78 -3.53 -16.25
N THR A 34 18.02 -4.80 -16.53
CA THR A 34 17.99 -5.86 -15.54
C THR A 34 19.34 -6.60 -15.55
N ILE A 35 20.04 -6.53 -14.43
CA ILE A 35 21.33 -7.25 -14.26
C ILE A 35 21.01 -8.62 -13.66
N LEU A 36 21.12 -9.66 -14.48
CA LEU A 36 20.78 -11.04 -14.14
C LEU A 36 21.97 -11.95 -14.44
N SER A 37 22.18 -12.95 -13.59
CA SER A 37 23.10 -14.05 -13.87
C SER A 37 22.67 -14.82 -15.14
N PRO A 38 23.55 -15.62 -15.76
CA PRO A 38 23.19 -16.42 -16.95
C PRO A 38 22.02 -17.38 -16.70
N ILE A 39 21.91 -17.93 -15.48
CA ILE A 39 20.80 -18.81 -15.08
C ILE A 39 19.48 -18.02 -15.02
N GLU A 40 19.48 -16.89 -14.34
CA GLU A 40 18.29 -16.01 -14.24
C GLU A 40 17.84 -15.49 -15.61
N GLN A 41 18.79 -15.14 -16.49
CA GLN A 41 18.48 -14.78 -17.88
C GLN A 41 17.85 -15.93 -18.66
N SER A 42 18.31 -17.17 -18.43
CA SER A 42 17.72 -18.36 -19.06
C SER A 42 16.30 -18.61 -18.55
N ILE A 43 16.07 -18.47 -17.24
CA ILE A 43 14.75 -18.59 -16.63
C ILE A 43 13.82 -17.51 -17.18
N LYS A 44 14.26 -16.25 -17.18
CA LYS A 44 13.50 -15.13 -17.73
C LYS A 44 13.05 -15.40 -19.17
N ARG A 45 13.98 -15.80 -20.05
CA ARG A 45 13.65 -16.13 -21.45
C ARG A 45 12.62 -17.24 -21.58
N LYS A 46 12.70 -18.29 -20.76
CA LYS A 46 11.72 -19.38 -20.75
C LYS A 46 10.34 -18.89 -20.32
N ILE A 47 10.28 -18.08 -19.27
CA ILE A 47 9.03 -17.50 -18.80
C ILE A 47 8.40 -16.60 -19.89
N GLU A 48 9.20 -15.72 -20.50
CA GLU A 48 8.72 -14.80 -21.53
C GLU A 48 8.27 -15.50 -22.82
N ALA A 49 8.85 -16.67 -23.12
CA ALA A 49 8.48 -17.45 -24.32
C ALA A 49 7.10 -18.12 -24.19
N VAL A 50 6.65 -18.44 -22.99
CA VAL A 50 5.38 -19.18 -22.76
C VAL A 50 4.36 -18.37 -21.96
N GLY A 51 4.79 -17.36 -21.24
CA GLY A 51 3.95 -16.55 -20.36
C GLY A 51 3.26 -15.40 -21.08
N THR A 52 2.07 -15.07 -20.63
CA THR A 52 1.39 -13.84 -21.04
C THR A 52 1.77 -12.72 -20.07
N PRO A 53 2.37 -11.61 -20.53
CA PRO A 53 2.69 -10.48 -19.65
C PRO A 53 1.47 -9.94 -18.92
N LEU A 54 1.63 -9.60 -17.63
CA LEU A 54 0.53 -9.14 -16.77
C LEU A 54 -0.23 -7.93 -17.36
N LYS A 55 0.47 -7.05 -18.09
CA LYS A 55 -0.13 -5.89 -18.79
C LYS A 55 -1.14 -6.28 -19.86
N ASN A 56 -1.14 -7.54 -20.32
CA ASN A 56 -2.04 -8.06 -21.33
C ASN A 56 -3.22 -8.83 -20.71
N TRP A 57 -3.30 -8.89 -19.38
CA TRP A 57 -4.41 -9.52 -18.68
C TRP A 57 -5.54 -8.51 -18.52
N ASP A 58 -6.78 -9.00 -18.51
CA ASP A 58 -7.95 -8.17 -18.18
C ASP A 58 -8.09 -8.04 -16.66
N ILE A 59 -7.23 -7.22 -16.08
CA ILE A 59 -7.17 -6.95 -14.64
C ILE A 59 -6.97 -5.47 -14.35
N ASN A 60 -7.43 -5.06 -13.18
CA ASN A 60 -7.12 -3.75 -12.60
C ASN A 60 -6.14 -3.92 -11.43
N ILE A 61 -5.17 -3.04 -11.33
CA ILE A 61 -4.20 -3.01 -10.23
C ILE A 61 -4.41 -1.73 -9.44
N TYR A 62 -4.78 -1.88 -8.18
CA TYR A 62 -5.04 -0.76 -7.28
C TYR A 62 -4.00 -0.74 -6.16
N ARG A 63 -3.69 0.44 -5.68
CA ARG A 63 -2.87 0.60 -4.48
C ARG A 63 -3.75 0.55 -3.22
N GLY A 64 -3.11 0.44 -2.04
CA GLY A 64 -3.80 0.51 -0.76
C GLY A 64 -4.38 1.90 -0.46
N ILE A 65 -5.21 1.97 0.56
CA ILE A 65 -5.96 3.16 0.97
C ILE A 65 -5.05 4.10 1.76
N LEU A 66 -5.02 5.38 1.37
CA LEU A 66 -4.41 6.46 2.13
C LEU A 66 -5.48 7.28 2.85
N THR A 67 -5.49 7.21 4.15
CA THR A 67 -6.43 7.98 4.98
C THR A 67 -5.96 9.42 5.19
N GLY A 68 -4.64 9.64 5.13
CA GLY A 68 -4.01 10.90 5.50
C GLY A 68 -3.84 11.09 7.02
N TYR A 69 -4.51 10.30 7.85
CA TYR A 69 -4.36 10.27 9.31
C TYR A 69 -4.91 8.95 9.88
N ASN A 70 -4.07 7.93 9.94
CA ASN A 70 -4.50 6.57 10.28
C ASN A 70 -5.15 6.47 11.66
N GLU A 71 -4.66 7.19 12.66
CA GLU A 71 -5.13 7.15 14.04
C GLU A 71 -6.62 7.52 14.17
N ALA A 72 -7.12 8.41 13.31
CA ALA A 72 -8.52 8.82 13.31
C ALA A 72 -9.42 7.88 12.48
N PHE A 73 -8.89 7.31 11.39
CA PHE A 73 -9.68 6.55 10.43
C PHE A 73 -9.56 5.03 10.56
N ILE A 74 -8.51 4.52 11.24
CA ILE A 74 -8.34 3.08 11.48
C ILE A 74 -8.59 2.83 12.96
N ILE A 75 -9.66 2.11 13.26
CA ILE A 75 -10.16 1.85 14.61
C ILE A 75 -10.08 0.36 14.93
N ASP A 76 -10.05 0.01 16.20
CA ASP A 76 -10.14 -1.36 16.69
C ASP A 76 -11.60 -1.85 16.81
N GLY A 77 -11.78 -3.14 17.09
CA GLY A 77 -13.08 -3.77 17.25
C GLY A 77 -13.90 -3.13 18.39
N ALA A 78 -13.27 -2.77 19.51
CA ALA A 78 -13.95 -2.15 20.63
C ALA A 78 -14.54 -0.78 20.27
N THR A 79 -13.75 0.05 19.57
CA THR A 79 -14.21 1.36 19.08
C THR A 79 -15.31 1.19 18.04
N LYS A 80 -15.20 0.22 17.13
CA LYS A 80 -16.26 -0.10 16.16
C LYS A 80 -17.56 -0.44 16.86
N GLU A 81 -17.55 -1.36 17.83
CA GLU A 81 -18.75 -1.77 18.55
C GLU A 81 -19.39 -0.58 19.29
N ARG A 82 -18.59 0.26 19.93
CA ARG A 82 -19.06 1.48 20.59
C ARG A 82 -19.76 2.41 19.58
N LEU A 83 -19.14 2.72 18.45
CA LEU A 83 -19.71 3.60 17.43
C LEU A 83 -21.03 3.06 16.85
N ILE A 84 -21.11 1.74 16.62
CA ILE A 84 -22.35 1.10 16.12
C ILE A 84 -23.43 1.07 17.20
N THR A 85 -23.08 0.93 18.48
CA THR A 85 -24.04 0.98 19.58
C THR A 85 -24.61 2.39 19.76
N GLU A 86 -23.77 3.42 19.65
CA GLU A 86 -24.17 4.82 19.74
C GLU A 86 -25.01 5.25 18.52
N ASP A 87 -24.67 4.75 17.34
CA ASP A 87 -25.33 5.06 16.06
C ASP A 87 -25.26 3.84 15.13
N PRO A 88 -26.31 3.00 15.07
CA PRO A 88 -26.34 1.80 14.23
C PRO A 88 -26.04 2.05 12.75
N LYS A 89 -26.34 3.25 12.25
CA LYS A 89 -26.04 3.62 10.87
C LYS A 89 -24.54 3.66 10.57
N SER A 90 -23.71 3.87 11.58
CA SER A 90 -22.23 3.83 11.46
C SER A 90 -21.72 2.52 10.85
N ALA A 91 -22.46 1.40 10.99
CA ALA A 91 -22.11 0.12 10.36
C ALA A 91 -22.03 0.19 8.82
N GLU A 92 -22.71 1.14 8.19
CA GLU A 92 -22.70 1.31 6.73
C GLU A 92 -21.34 1.77 6.20
N ILE A 93 -20.56 2.49 7.01
CA ILE A 93 -19.30 3.12 6.62
C ILE A 93 -18.07 2.57 7.36
N ILE A 94 -18.25 1.60 8.24
CA ILE A 94 -17.16 0.92 8.94
C ILE A 94 -16.90 -0.44 8.27
N ARG A 95 -15.67 -0.66 7.80
CA ARG A 95 -15.28 -1.88 7.06
C ARG A 95 -13.99 -2.47 7.60
N PRO A 96 -13.84 -3.80 7.62
CA PRO A 96 -12.59 -4.43 8.01
C PRO A 96 -11.46 -4.03 7.08
N ILE A 97 -10.25 -3.87 7.62
CA ILE A 97 -9.06 -3.50 6.85
C ILE A 97 -7.89 -4.44 7.17
N LEU A 98 -7.10 -4.77 6.16
CA LEU A 98 -5.81 -5.45 6.29
C LEU A 98 -4.69 -4.45 6.01
N ARG A 99 -3.69 -4.42 6.89
CA ARG A 99 -2.44 -3.69 6.66
C ARG A 99 -1.45 -4.59 5.92
N GLY A 100 -0.47 -4.03 5.24
CA GLY A 100 0.56 -4.80 4.53
C GLY A 100 1.26 -5.85 5.42
N ARG A 101 1.49 -5.56 6.73
CA ARG A 101 2.09 -6.50 7.69
C ARG A 101 1.18 -7.68 8.07
N ASP A 102 -0.12 -7.55 7.87
CA ASP A 102 -1.10 -8.59 8.18
C ASP A 102 -1.20 -9.62 7.04
N ILE A 103 -0.64 -9.30 5.86
CA ILE A 103 -0.59 -10.16 4.68
C ILE A 103 0.58 -11.14 4.84
N LYS A 104 0.29 -12.44 4.73
CA LYS A 104 1.26 -13.53 4.81
C LYS A 104 1.33 -14.27 3.48
N ARG A 105 2.31 -15.17 3.34
CA ARG A 105 2.38 -16.06 2.18
C ARG A 105 1.15 -16.97 2.15
N TYR A 106 0.31 -16.79 1.13
CA TYR A 106 -0.94 -17.54 0.92
C TYR A 106 -2.01 -17.37 2.00
N GLY A 107 -1.98 -16.25 2.77
CA GLY A 107 -2.98 -16.00 3.79
C GLY A 107 -2.84 -14.63 4.43
N TYR A 108 -3.53 -14.42 5.52
CA TYR A 108 -3.44 -13.18 6.31
C TYR A 108 -3.71 -13.46 7.79
N GLU A 109 -3.23 -12.58 8.66
CA GLU A 109 -3.54 -12.55 10.08
C GLU A 109 -4.37 -11.30 10.35
N TYR A 110 -5.66 -11.47 10.59
CA TYR A 110 -6.54 -10.34 10.85
C TYR A 110 -6.29 -9.75 12.25
N ALA A 111 -6.04 -8.46 12.31
CA ALA A 111 -5.67 -7.76 13.53
C ALA A 111 -6.86 -7.04 14.21
N ASP A 112 -8.08 -7.38 13.87
CA ASP A 112 -9.32 -6.77 14.36
C ASP A 112 -9.36 -5.24 14.17
N LEU A 113 -8.97 -4.79 12.97
CA LEU A 113 -8.96 -3.39 12.60
C LEU A 113 -9.99 -3.08 11.54
N TYR A 114 -10.55 -1.89 11.65
CA TYR A 114 -11.61 -1.39 10.79
C TYR A 114 -11.27 -0.01 10.27
N LEU A 115 -11.72 0.27 9.07
CA LEU A 115 -11.61 1.57 8.42
C LEU A 115 -12.94 2.31 8.49
N ILE A 116 -12.92 3.56 8.89
CA ILE A 116 -14.02 4.50 8.67
C ILE A 116 -13.91 4.95 7.21
N ALA A 117 -14.77 4.40 6.35
CA ALA A 117 -14.71 4.54 4.90
C ALA A 117 -15.46 5.78 4.41
N THR A 118 -14.96 6.95 4.75
CA THR A 118 -15.49 8.24 4.28
C THR A 118 -14.76 8.72 3.02
N PHE A 119 -14.79 7.93 1.97
CA PHE A 119 -14.15 8.30 0.71
C PHE A 119 -14.91 9.41 -0.01
N PRO A 120 -14.23 10.38 -0.62
CA PRO A 120 -14.86 11.43 -1.43
C PRO A 120 -15.80 10.89 -2.52
N SER A 121 -15.48 9.73 -3.11
CA SER A 121 -16.31 9.09 -4.13
C SER A 121 -17.69 8.65 -3.62
N LEU A 122 -17.80 8.34 -2.33
CA LEU A 122 -19.07 7.92 -1.71
C LEU A 122 -20.00 9.09 -1.40
N LYS A 123 -19.51 10.35 -1.49
CA LYS A 123 -20.29 11.58 -1.24
C LYS A 123 -21.09 11.54 0.07
N ILE A 124 -20.47 11.01 1.13
CA ILE A 124 -21.11 10.84 2.43
C ILE A 124 -21.51 12.20 3.02
N ASP A 125 -22.72 12.25 3.58
CA ASP A 125 -23.14 13.32 4.48
C ASP A 125 -22.82 12.90 5.91
N ILE A 126 -21.77 13.48 6.51
CA ILE A 126 -21.31 13.12 7.85
C ILE A 126 -22.33 13.43 8.96
N GLU A 127 -23.29 14.34 8.71
CA GLU A 127 -24.33 14.65 9.65
C GLU A 127 -25.28 13.46 9.91
N GLN A 128 -25.34 12.52 8.98
CA GLN A 128 -26.10 11.29 9.12
C GLN A 128 -25.39 10.22 9.97
N TYR A 129 -24.15 10.45 10.39
CA TYR A 129 -23.32 9.54 11.19
C TYR A 129 -22.75 10.26 12.41
N PRO A 130 -23.61 10.69 13.36
CA PRO A 130 -23.21 11.55 14.47
C PRO A 130 -22.12 10.93 15.37
N ALA A 131 -22.16 9.62 15.61
CA ALA A 131 -21.14 8.94 16.41
C ALA A 131 -19.76 8.98 15.73
N VAL A 132 -19.71 8.69 14.42
CA VAL A 132 -18.47 8.78 13.63
C VAL A 132 -17.99 10.22 13.54
N LYS A 133 -18.89 11.19 13.34
CA LYS A 133 -18.55 12.62 13.32
C LYS A 133 -17.86 13.05 14.62
N GLN A 134 -18.42 12.69 15.77
CA GLN A 134 -17.84 13.02 17.08
C GLN A 134 -16.52 12.31 17.30
N HIS A 135 -16.41 11.03 16.93
CA HIS A 135 -15.16 10.29 17.00
C HIS A 135 -14.05 10.99 16.19
N LEU A 136 -14.31 11.36 14.95
CA LEU A 136 -13.33 12.08 14.14
C LEU A 136 -12.97 13.44 14.77
N LEU A 137 -13.94 14.23 15.20
CA LEU A 137 -13.71 15.53 15.83
C LEU A 137 -12.92 15.45 17.14
N SER A 138 -12.93 14.31 17.84
CA SER A 138 -12.11 14.11 19.04
C SER A 138 -10.59 14.18 18.77
N PHE A 139 -10.17 13.99 17.54
CA PHE A 139 -8.78 14.17 17.09
C PHE A 139 -8.41 15.62 16.73
N GLY A 140 -9.39 16.52 16.78
CA GLY A 140 -9.24 17.93 16.50
C GLY A 140 -9.51 18.29 15.03
N TYR A 141 -10.44 19.23 14.81
CA TYR A 141 -10.81 19.68 13.47
C TYR A 141 -9.62 20.21 12.67
N ASP A 142 -8.73 20.99 13.31
CA ASP A 142 -7.54 21.55 12.65
C ASP A 142 -6.57 20.46 12.18
N ARG A 143 -6.47 19.35 12.94
CA ARG A 143 -5.66 18.19 12.56
C ARG A 143 -6.25 17.45 11.36
N LEU A 144 -7.56 17.41 11.25
CA LEU A 144 -8.28 16.70 10.20
C LEU A 144 -8.44 17.49 8.90
N LYS A 145 -8.30 18.80 8.92
CA LYS A 145 -8.32 19.62 7.70
C LYS A 145 -7.31 19.12 6.67
N GLN A 146 -7.65 19.25 5.40
CA GLN A 146 -6.77 18.90 4.28
C GLN A 146 -6.25 20.18 3.59
N THR A 147 -5.67 21.09 4.39
CA THR A 147 -5.17 22.40 3.92
C THR A 147 -3.68 22.40 3.59
N GLY A 148 -2.92 21.43 4.12
CA GLY A 148 -1.47 21.37 3.99
C GLY A 148 -0.72 22.31 4.94
N GLU A 149 -1.42 22.99 5.85
CA GLU A 149 -0.84 23.83 6.89
C GLU A 149 -0.14 22.98 7.96
N ALA A 150 0.68 23.64 8.79
CA ALA A 150 1.39 22.96 9.88
C ALA A 150 0.39 22.27 10.83
N GLY A 151 0.57 20.96 11.03
CA GLY A 151 -0.31 20.15 11.87
C GLY A 151 -1.57 19.61 11.16
N ALA A 152 -1.95 20.13 10.01
CA ALA A 152 -3.05 19.61 9.19
C ALA A 152 -2.61 18.47 8.27
N ARG A 153 -3.58 17.76 7.66
CA ARG A 153 -3.29 16.77 6.61
C ARG A 153 -2.85 17.45 5.31
N LYS A 154 -2.24 16.66 4.41
CA LYS A 154 -1.83 17.13 3.08
C LYS A 154 -2.97 17.85 2.37
N LYS A 155 -2.65 18.94 1.66
CA LYS A 155 -3.62 19.72 0.89
C LYS A 155 -4.29 18.88 -0.19
N THR A 156 -5.62 18.86 -0.17
CA THR A 156 -6.50 18.26 -1.18
C THR A 156 -7.73 19.15 -1.36
N GLY A 157 -8.67 18.75 -2.22
CA GLY A 157 -10.01 19.38 -2.31
C GLY A 157 -11.06 18.70 -1.43
N ASN A 158 -10.68 17.72 -0.61
CA ASN A 158 -11.59 16.89 0.16
C ASN A 158 -12.04 17.59 1.46
N LYS A 159 -13.18 17.16 1.98
CA LYS A 159 -13.70 17.64 3.27
C LYS A 159 -12.87 17.11 4.44
N TRP A 160 -12.95 17.75 5.59
CA TRP A 160 -12.19 17.40 6.78
C TRP A 160 -12.41 15.97 7.30
N PHE A 161 -13.59 15.40 7.09
CA PHE A 161 -13.94 14.03 7.49
C PHE A 161 -13.69 12.98 6.40
N GLU A 162 -13.36 13.39 5.19
CA GLU A 162 -13.06 12.46 4.10
C GLU A 162 -11.63 11.94 4.18
N THR A 163 -11.40 10.74 3.70
CA THR A 163 -10.05 10.19 3.53
C THR A 163 -9.26 10.97 2.48
N GLN A 164 -7.93 10.81 2.46
CA GLN A 164 -7.09 11.51 1.49
C GLN A 164 -7.31 11.00 0.07
N ASP A 165 -7.48 9.69 -0.10
CA ASP A 165 -7.74 9.07 -1.41
C ASP A 165 -9.24 8.99 -1.69
N SER A 166 -9.63 9.23 -2.94
CA SER A 166 -11.04 9.26 -3.35
C SER A 166 -11.65 7.86 -3.55
N ILE A 167 -10.87 6.85 -3.81
CA ILE A 167 -11.27 5.43 -3.98
C ILE A 167 -12.53 5.27 -4.85
N SER A 168 -12.38 5.42 -6.17
CA SER A 168 -13.48 5.21 -7.13
C SER A 168 -13.83 3.73 -7.38
N TYR A 169 -12.97 2.82 -6.93
CA TYR A 169 -13.08 1.36 -7.10
C TYR A 169 -13.57 0.65 -5.83
N TRP A 170 -14.44 1.31 -5.07
CA TRP A 170 -14.96 0.78 -3.81
C TRP A 170 -15.58 -0.62 -3.94
N ASP A 171 -16.36 -0.85 -4.99
CA ASP A 171 -17.04 -2.14 -5.22
C ASP A 171 -16.08 -3.30 -5.49
N ASP A 172 -14.87 -3.01 -5.94
CA ASP A 172 -13.86 -4.04 -6.22
C ASP A 172 -13.28 -4.65 -4.94
N PHE A 173 -13.45 -3.99 -3.78
CA PHE A 173 -13.03 -4.57 -2.49
C PHE A 173 -13.84 -5.81 -2.08
N SER A 174 -15.06 -6.00 -2.58
CA SER A 174 -15.89 -7.18 -2.33
C SER A 174 -15.61 -8.33 -3.32
N LYS A 175 -14.92 -8.07 -4.44
CA LYS A 175 -14.62 -9.05 -5.47
C LYS A 175 -13.43 -9.93 -5.11
N GLN A 176 -13.33 -11.09 -5.76
CA GLN A 176 -12.14 -11.93 -5.66
C GLN A 176 -10.91 -11.17 -6.19
N LYS A 177 -9.83 -11.21 -5.43
CA LYS A 177 -8.61 -10.45 -5.73
C LYS A 177 -7.36 -11.08 -5.14
N ILE A 178 -6.22 -10.70 -5.68
CA ILE A 178 -4.91 -10.99 -5.10
C ILE A 178 -4.46 -9.76 -4.30
N LEU A 179 -4.01 -9.98 -3.07
CA LEU A 179 -3.45 -8.96 -2.21
C LEU A 179 -1.96 -9.20 -2.02
N TRP A 180 -1.18 -8.13 -2.06
CA TRP A 180 0.24 -8.17 -1.71
C TRP A 180 0.63 -6.91 -0.95
N ALA A 181 1.66 -7.02 -0.11
CA ALA A 181 2.24 -5.86 0.56
C ALA A 181 3.19 -5.12 -0.39
N GLU A 182 3.07 -3.80 -0.47
CA GLU A 182 3.96 -2.95 -1.28
C GLU A 182 5.42 -3.06 -0.81
N THR A 183 5.62 -3.14 0.51
CA THR A 183 6.95 -3.30 1.11
C THR A 183 6.98 -4.54 1.97
N MET A 184 7.86 -5.47 1.65
CA MET A 184 8.09 -6.70 2.41
C MET A 184 9.50 -6.72 2.97
N ARG A 185 9.66 -7.14 4.23
CA ARG A 185 10.97 -7.52 4.76
C ARG A 185 11.24 -8.96 4.32
N ILE A 186 12.29 -9.15 3.55
CA ILE A 186 12.80 -10.50 3.25
C ILE A 186 13.58 -10.94 4.50
N HIS A 187 12.97 -11.79 5.31
CA HIS A 187 13.71 -12.53 6.32
C HIS A 187 14.45 -13.65 5.60
N LYS A 188 15.81 -13.60 5.66
CA LYS A 188 16.66 -14.69 5.20
C LYS A 188 16.55 -15.87 6.14
#